data_22705d18899bac2635de204813414095
#
_entry.id   22705d18899bac2635de204813414095
#
_cell.length_a   1.000
_cell.length_b   1.000
_cell.length_c   1.000
_cell.angle_alpha   90.00
_cell.angle_beta   90.00
_cell.angle_gamma   90.00
#
_symmetry.space_group_name_H-M   'P 1'
#
loop_
_entity.id
_entity.type
_entity.pdbx_description
1 polymer ?
#
loop_
_entity_poly.entity_id
_entity_poly.type
_entity_poly.pdbx_seq_one_letter_code
_entity_poly.pdbx_strand_id
1 'polypeptide(L)'
;MAADKHLVLVSQPAFMQMTLATIAAFDVPKQSPGRGRPAKGNETYGLLWGHRIQRAGGSIYAIEQATIDSHAQSFSTGILPSGLYREKIAEVIHSFWPTAHLIGEFHSHPYRSARDVPAVPGFSEQDRELVEEIETEAFDRAGMRVFLVTSIQALKKRSWVRHAATADNQLAWSMGRYRLTLTAYVAIKRSSARKARLQLLPRHTEWPNYRQATNRKRSLVTLAVPSVDGL
;
A
#
# COMPACT_ATOMS: atom_id res chain seq x y z
N MET A 1 -12.06 -0.51 26.49
CA MET A 1 -12.57 0.14 25.27
C MET A 1 -12.30 -0.78 24.10
N ALA A 2 -13.31 -1.04 23.25
CA ALA A 2 -13.08 -1.78 22.00
C ALA A 2 -12.14 -0.97 21.10
N ALA A 3 -11.21 -1.65 20.44
CA ALA A 3 -10.31 -0.98 19.50
C ALA A 3 -11.10 -0.60 18.24
N ASP A 4 -10.81 0.60 17.69
CA ASP A 4 -11.43 1.08 16.46
C ASP A 4 -11.12 0.13 15.29
N LYS A 5 -12.14 -0.13 14.48
CA LYS A 5 -12.03 -0.94 13.27
C LYS A 5 -11.96 -0.04 12.04
N HIS A 6 -11.05 -0.36 11.14
CA HIS A 6 -10.85 0.39 9.91
C HIS A 6 -11.13 -0.49 8.69
N LEU A 7 -11.90 0.03 7.74
CA LEU A 7 -12.17 -0.61 6.46
C LEU A 7 -11.51 0.20 5.34
N VAL A 8 -10.66 -0.44 4.56
CA VAL A 8 -10.04 0.15 3.37
C VAL A 8 -10.72 -0.45 2.14
N LEU A 9 -11.49 0.38 1.45
CA LEU A 9 -12.17 0.03 0.19
C LEU A 9 -11.37 0.59 -0.97
N VAL A 10 -10.91 -0.25 -1.87
CA VAL A 10 -10.15 0.16 -3.06
C VAL A 10 -11.04 -0.02 -4.28
N SER A 11 -11.31 1.06 -4.99
CA SER A 11 -12.07 1.01 -6.25
C SER A 11 -11.33 0.18 -7.30
N GLN A 12 -12.06 -0.36 -8.26
CA GLN A 12 -11.43 -1.11 -9.35
C GLN A 12 -10.44 -0.29 -10.19
N PRO A 13 -10.73 0.97 -10.58
CA PRO A 13 -9.76 1.80 -11.27
C PRO A 13 -8.45 1.97 -10.47
N ALA A 14 -8.54 2.27 -9.17
CA ALA A 14 -7.35 2.40 -8.33
C ALA A 14 -6.57 1.08 -8.20
N PHE A 15 -7.29 -0.04 -8.00
CA PHE A 15 -6.69 -1.37 -7.94
C PHE A 15 -5.98 -1.74 -9.25
N MET A 16 -6.63 -1.48 -10.38
CA MET A 16 -6.04 -1.72 -11.71
C MET A 16 -4.79 -0.87 -11.93
N GLN A 17 -4.83 0.43 -11.61
CA GLN A 17 -3.68 1.33 -11.76
C GLN A 17 -2.49 0.88 -10.94
N MET A 18 -2.68 0.57 -9.65
CA MET A 18 -1.62 0.05 -8.78
C MET A 18 -1.04 -1.27 -9.31
N THR A 19 -1.91 -2.20 -9.73
CA THR A 19 -1.49 -3.50 -10.28
C THR A 19 -0.64 -3.33 -11.54
N LEU A 20 -1.09 -2.53 -12.51
CA LEU A 20 -0.37 -2.30 -13.75
C LEU A 20 0.95 -1.57 -13.52
N ALA A 21 0.98 -0.57 -12.63
CA ALA A 21 2.20 0.14 -12.26
C ALA A 21 3.22 -0.80 -11.60
N THR A 22 2.74 -1.68 -10.70
CA THR A 22 3.59 -2.69 -10.04
C THR A 22 4.20 -3.66 -11.06
N ILE A 23 3.41 -4.17 -12.00
CA ILE A 23 3.90 -5.08 -13.06
C ILE A 23 4.89 -4.35 -13.97
N ALA A 24 4.58 -3.11 -14.37
CA ALA A 24 5.46 -2.31 -15.21
C ALA A 24 6.82 -2.04 -14.53
N ALA A 25 6.83 -1.65 -13.26
CA ALA A 25 8.07 -1.42 -12.52
C ALA A 25 8.88 -2.71 -12.33
N PHE A 26 8.19 -3.85 -12.15
CA PHE A 26 8.83 -5.15 -11.99
C PHE A 26 9.48 -5.67 -13.28
N ASP A 27 8.82 -5.52 -14.43
CA ASP A 27 9.21 -6.20 -15.68
C ASP A 27 9.91 -5.28 -16.69
N VAL A 28 9.58 -3.99 -16.69
CA VAL A 28 10.18 -3.01 -17.59
C VAL A 28 11.46 -2.46 -16.98
N PRO A 29 12.64 -2.70 -17.62
CA PRO A 29 13.89 -2.17 -17.11
C PRO A 29 13.88 -0.64 -17.13
N LYS A 30 14.10 0.01 -15.97
CA LYS A 30 14.37 1.44 -15.94
C LYS A 30 15.80 1.69 -16.39
N GLN A 31 15.97 2.65 -17.31
CA GLN A 31 17.30 3.17 -17.64
C GLN A 31 17.81 3.97 -16.44
N SER A 32 18.87 3.47 -15.80
CA SER A 32 19.57 4.27 -14.81
C SER A 32 20.40 5.34 -15.54
N PRO A 33 20.39 6.61 -15.08
CA PRO A 33 21.34 7.60 -15.57
C PRO A 33 22.75 7.16 -15.15
N GLY A 34 23.49 6.49 -16.05
CA GLY A 34 24.83 5.97 -15.81
C GLY A 34 25.10 4.69 -16.58
N ARG A 35 26.37 4.22 -16.62
CA ARG A 35 26.85 3.05 -17.39
C ARG A 35 26.46 1.68 -16.77
N GLY A 36 25.28 1.55 -16.17
CA GLY A 36 24.81 0.29 -15.60
C GLY A 36 23.83 -0.45 -16.52
N ARG A 37 23.74 -1.79 -16.39
CA ARG A 37 22.64 -2.55 -17.02
C ARG A 37 21.31 -2.08 -16.42
N PRO A 38 20.25 -1.90 -17.25
CA PRO A 38 18.92 -1.57 -16.75
C PRO A 38 18.50 -2.56 -15.65
N ALA A 39 18.14 -2.05 -14.49
CA ALA A 39 17.68 -2.89 -13.38
C ALA A 39 16.23 -3.33 -13.63
N LYS A 40 15.96 -4.62 -13.45
CA LYS A 40 14.63 -5.20 -13.38
C LYS A 40 14.22 -5.39 -11.91
N GLY A 41 12.93 -5.40 -11.67
CA GLY A 41 12.40 -5.59 -10.32
C GLY A 41 12.58 -4.34 -9.47
N ASN A 42 12.20 -3.19 -10.01
CA ASN A 42 12.17 -1.93 -9.28
C ASN A 42 10.85 -1.77 -8.52
N GLU A 43 10.89 -0.98 -7.48
CA GLU A 43 9.71 -0.55 -6.76
C GLU A 43 8.94 0.53 -7.54
N THR A 44 7.64 0.62 -7.32
CA THR A 44 6.80 1.75 -7.75
C THR A 44 6.17 2.41 -6.55
N TYR A 45 5.82 3.68 -6.70
CA TYR A 45 5.21 4.50 -5.68
C TYR A 45 4.08 5.33 -6.27
N GLY A 46 3.11 5.71 -5.45
CA GLY A 46 2.06 6.63 -5.83
C GLY A 46 1.20 7.08 -4.66
N LEU A 47 0.30 7.99 -4.98
CA LEU A 47 -0.59 8.64 -4.02
C LEU A 47 -1.99 8.06 -4.15
N LEU A 48 -2.71 7.98 -3.03
CA LEU A 48 -4.07 7.46 -2.93
C LEU A 48 -5.05 8.59 -2.64
N TRP A 49 -6.05 8.73 -3.50
CA TRP A 49 -7.06 9.78 -3.45
C TRP A 49 -8.43 9.19 -3.20
N GLY A 50 -9.23 9.89 -2.41
CA GLY A 50 -10.59 9.46 -2.09
C GLY A 50 -11.13 10.10 -0.83
N HIS A 51 -11.93 9.37 -0.07
CA HIS A 51 -12.66 9.89 1.07
C HIS A 51 -12.45 9.05 2.32
N ARG A 52 -12.48 9.73 3.47
CA ARG A 52 -12.60 9.08 4.75
C ARG A 52 -13.99 9.32 5.33
N ILE A 53 -14.67 8.26 5.70
CA ILE A 53 -15.98 8.29 6.35
C ILE A 53 -15.81 7.84 7.79
N GLN A 54 -16.02 8.77 8.73
CA GLN A 54 -15.98 8.43 10.17
C GLN A 54 -17.24 7.69 10.57
N ARG A 55 -17.09 6.64 11.37
CA ARG A 55 -18.19 5.87 11.96
C ARG A 55 -17.96 5.65 13.44
N ALA A 56 -19.01 5.28 14.18
CA ALA A 56 -18.87 4.81 15.54
C ALA A 56 -17.99 3.53 15.56
N GLY A 57 -16.87 3.61 16.28
CA GLY A 57 -15.91 2.50 16.41
C GLY A 57 -15.00 2.28 15.23
N GLY A 58 -14.73 3.32 14.38
CA GLY A 58 -13.72 3.23 13.33
C GLY A 58 -13.91 4.17 12.15
N SER A 59 -13.26 3.85 11.03
CA SER A 59 -13.33 4.65 9.80
C SER A 59 -13.38 3.75 8.56
N ILE A 60 -14.04 4.25 7.50
CA ILE A 60 -13.95 3.70 6.16
C ILE A 60 -13.08 4.65 5.33
N TYR A 61 -12.10 4.09 4.63
CA TYR A 61 -11.26 4.78 3.66
C TYR A 61 -11.64 4.28 2.27
N ALA A 62 -12.35 5.11 1.51
CA ALA A 62 -12.73 4.81 0.14
C ALA A 62 -11.65 5.38 -0.80
N ILE A 63 -10.82 4.50 -1.34
CA ILE A 63 -9.77 4.84 -2.31
C ILE A 63 -10.39 4.77 -3.71
N GLU A 64 -10.56 5.91 -4.35
CA GLU A 64 -11.20 6.03 -5.66
C GLU A 64 -10.20 6.04 -6.80
N GLN A 65 -9.03 6.64 -6.56
CA GLN A 65 -7.99 6.86 -7.55
C GLN A 65 -6.61 6.63 -6.95
N ALA A 66 -5.69 6.13 -7.78
CA ALA A 66 -4.26 6.11 -7.51
C ALA A 66 -3.52 6.92 -8.59
N THR A 67 -2.57 7.75 -8.20
CA THR A 67 -1.68 8.43 -9.14
C THR A 67 -0.26 7.94 -8.96
N ILE A 68 0.40 7.60 -10.08
CA ILE A 68 1.72 6.99 -10.06
C ILE A 68 2.79 8.07 -10.12
N ASP A 69 3.71 8.07 -9.18
CA ASP A 69 4.85 9.00 -9.20
C ASP A 69 5.91 8.52 -10.19
N SER A 70 5.81 9.00 -11.41
CA SER A 70 6.78 8.69 -12.47
C SER A 70 8.16 9.32 -12.25
N HIS A 71 8.29 10.27 -11.32
CA HIS A 71 9.53 10.97 -10.97
C HIS A 71 10.19 10.38 -9.73
N ALA A 72 9.55 9.44 -9.05
CA ALA A 72 10.16 8.73 -7.94
C ALA A 72 11.43 7.99 -8.39
N GLN A 73 12.48 8.11 -7.60
CA GLN A 73 13.71 7.35 -7.82
C GLN A 73 13.51 5.94 -7.28
N SER A 74 13.38 4.98 -8.20
CA SER A 74 13.10 3.59 -7.86
C SER A 74 14.37 2.75 -7.88
N PHE A 75 14.52 1.92 -6.86
CA PHE A 75 15.58 0.95 -6.69
C PHE A 75 14.97 -0.45 -6.50
N SER A 76 15.80 -1.48 -6.45
CA SER A 76 15.35 -2.84 -6.11
C SER A 76 15.09 -3.04 -4.61
N THR A 77 15.52 -2.11 -3.78
CA THR A 77 15.47 -2.19 -2.30
C THR A 77 14.82 -0.97 -1.67
N GLY A 78 14.19 -0.10 -2.45
CA GLY A 78 13.52 1.08 -1.94
C GLY A 78 13.09 2.04 -3.02
N ILE A 79 12.29 3.02 -2.63
CA ILE A 79 11.81 4.08 -3.50
C ILE A 79 11.87 5.42 -2.78
N LEU A 80 12.36 6.43 -3.47
CA LEU A 80 12.37 7.81 -2.97
C LEU A 80 11.31 8.62 -3.72
N PRO A 81 10.21 9.01 -3.06
CA PRO A 81 9.14 9.80 -3.66
C PRO A 81 9.62 11.19 -4.09
N SER A 82 8.98 11.76 -5.10
CA SER A 82 9.22 13.15 -5.52
C SER A 82 8.27 14.11 -4.79
N GLY A 83 8.81 14.96 -3.91
CA GLY A 83 8.02 16.00 -3.22
C GLY A 83 7.32 16.94 -4.20
N LEU A 84 8.03 17.37 -5.24
CA LEU A 84 7.46 18.24 -6.28
C LEU A 84 6.29 17.59 -7.03
N TYR A 85 6.38 16.29 -7.34
CA TYR A 85 5.27 15.55 -7.95
C TYR A 85 4.03 15.59 -7.05
N ARG A 86 4.20 15.28 -5.77
CA ARG A 86 3.13 15.27 -4.78
C ARG A 86 2.42 16.64 -4.72
N GLU A 87 3.18 17.72 -4.62
CA GLU A 87 2.64 19.09 -4.58
C GLU A 87 1.83 19.42 -5.84
N LYS A 88 2.40 19.15 -7.02
CA LYS A 88 1.74 19.47 -8.30
C LYS A 88 0.49 18.62 -8.54
N ILE A 89 0.51 17.34 -8.23
CA ILE A 89 -0.68 16.50 -8.36
C ILE A 89 -1.75 16.89 -7.35
N ALA A 90 -1.38 17.27 -6.12
CA ALA A 90 -2.34 17.75 -5.12
C ALA A 90 -3.01 19.05 -5.59
N GLU A 91 -2.26 20.00 -6.16
CA GLU A 91 -2.77 21.24 -6.73
C GLU A 91 -3.83 20.94 -7.82
N VAL A 92 -3.52 20.06 -8.76
CA VAL A 92 -4.43 19.68 -9.84
C VAL A 92 -5.69 18.99 -9.30
N ILE A 93 -5.53 17.99 -8.44
CA ILE A 93 -6.65 17.24 -7.87
C ILE A 93 -7.58 18.17 -7.10
N HIS A 94 -7.06 19.04 -6.24
CA HIS A 94 -7.87 19.98 -5.48
C HIS A 94 -8.61 21.00 -6.37
N SER A 95 -8.00 21.37 -7.51
CA SER A 95 -8.62 22.33 -8.45
C SER A 95 -9.79 21.73 -9.22
N PHE A 96 -9.68 20.48 -9.66
CA PHE A 96 -10.68 19.84 -10.53
C PHE A 96 -11.60 18.86 -9.79
N TRP A 97 -11.12 18.26 -8.69
CA TRP A 97 -11.87 17.31 -7.86
C TRP A 97 -11.76 17.68 -6.38
N PRO A 98 -12.35 18.80 -5.96
CA PRO A 98 -12.16 19.37 -4.62
C PRO A 98 -12.67 18.47 -3.48
N THR A 99 -13.48 17.46 -3.80
CA THR A 99 -13.95 16.46 -2.84
C THR A 99 -12.98 15.30 -2.65
N ALA A 100 -12.05 15.09 -3.58
CA ALA A 100 -11.05 14.04 -3.46
C ALA A 100 -9.88 14.50 -2.57
N HIS A 101 -9.59 13.78 -1.52
CA HIS A 101 -8.52 14.08 -0.58
C HIS A 101 -7.36 13.09 -0.72
N LEU A 102 -6.15 13.57 -0.46
CA LEU A 102 -5.01 12.69 -0.29
C LEU A 102 -5.17 11.93 1.03
N ILE A 103 -5.47 10.63 0.94
CA ILE A 103 -5.73 9.78 2.11
C ILE A 103 -4.62 8.79 2.40
N GLY A 104 -3.67 8.65 1.49
CA GLY A 104 -2.57 7.72 1.69
C GLY A 104 -1.63 7.59 0.51
N GLU A 105 -0.85 6.54 0.55
CA GLU A 105 0.11 6.21 -0.49
C GLU A 105 0.22 4.70 -0.68
N PHE A 106 0.81 4.30 -1.81
CA PHE A 106 1.16 2.92 -2.05
C PHE A 106 2.58 2.82 -2.60
N HIS A 107 3.19 1.66 -2.37
CA HIS A 107 4.43 1.25 -3.03
C HIS A 107 4.44 -0.26 -3.27
N SER A 108 5.45 -0.72 -4.01
CA SER A 108 5.56 -2.14 -4.32
C SER A 108 6.89 -2.72 -3.88
N HIS A 109 6.86 -4.01 -3.48
CA HIS A 109 8.03 -4.81 -3.17
C HIS A 109 8.22 -5.89 -4.23
N PRO A 110 9.25 -5.76 -5.09
CA PRO A 110 9.57 -6.78 -6.07
C PRO A 110 10.40 -7.90 -5.45
N TYR A 111 9.94 -9.15 -5.58
CA TYR A 111 10.68 -10.34 -5.15
C TYR A 111 11.14 -11.14 -6.37
N ARG A 112 12.43 -11.45 -6.45
CA ARG A 112 13.01 -12.18 -7.58
C ARG A 112 12.58 -13.64 -7.62
N SER A 113 12.34 -14.23 -6.47
CA SER A 113 11.89 -15.61 -6.36
C SER A 113 10.85 -15.78 -5.24
N ALA A 114 10.14 -16.91 -5.25
CA ALA A 114 9.19 -17.25 -4.20
C ALA A 114 9.86 -17.44 -2.82
N ARG A 115 11.18 -17.70 -2.77
CA ARG A 115 11.93 -17.84 -1.53
C ARG A 115 12.22 -16.49 -0.87
N ASP A 116 12.24 -15.42 -1.66
CA ASP A 116 12.52 -14.07 -1.17
C ASP A 116 11.27 -13.42 -0.58
N VAL A 117 10.08 -13.98 -0.87
CA VAL A 117 8.81 -13.46 -0.34
C VAL A 117 8.72 -13.79 1.15
N PRO A 118 8.56 -12.79 2.03
CA PRO A 118 8.36 -13.06 3.44
C PRO A 118 7.07 -13.85 3.68
N ALA A 119 7.00 -14.57 4.79
CA ALA A 119 5.82 -15.35 5.18
C ALA A 119 4.55 -14.51 5.25
N VAL A 120 4.69 -13.24 5.60
CA VAL A 120 3.63 -12.21 5.56
C VAL A 120 4.12 -11.05 4.70
N PRO A 121 3.77 -11.02 3.40
CA PRO A 121 4.09 -9.89 2.53
C PRO A 121 3.44 -8.60 3.04
N GLY A 122 4.18 -7.51 3.00
CA GLY A 122 3.69 -6.21 3.48
C GLY A 122 4.85 -5.27 3.77
N PHE A 123 4.74 -4.44 4.79
CA PHE A 123 5.79 -3.53 5.20
C PHE A 123 7.08 -4.26 5.59
N SER A 124 8.20 -3.77 5.06
CA SER A 124 9.54 -4.07 5.55
C SER A 124 9.82 -3.33 6.87
N GLU A 125 10.94 -3.62 7.51
CA GLU A 125 11.41 -2.86 8.68
C GLU A 125 11.69 -1.40 8.30
N GLN A 126 12.35 -1.20 7.16
CA GLN A 126 12.63 0.14 6.63
C GLN A 126 11.37 0.96 6.37
N ASP A 127 10.30 0.35 5.83
CA ASP A 127 9.03 1.06 5.63
C ASP A 127 8.43 1.54 6.95
N ARG A 128 8.57 0.76 8.02
CA ARG A 128 8.07 1.13 9.35
C ARG A 128 8.83 2.32 9.90
N GLU A 129 10.16 2.30 9.79
CA GLU A 129 11.01 3.40 10.21
C GLU A 129 10.63 4.68 9.45
N LEU A 130 10.48 4.61 8.11
CA LEU A 130 10.05 5.73 7.28
C LEU A 130 8.67 6.26 7.68
N VAL A 131 7.71 5.38 7.98
CA VAL A 131 6.38 5.80 8.41
C VAL A 131 6.41 6.48 9.77
N GLU A 132 7.33 6.10 10.67
CA GLU A 132 7.53 6.77 11.97
C GLU A 132 8.13 8.18 11.83
N GLU A 133 8.89 8.42 10.75
CA GLU A 133 9.51 9.71 10.45
C GLU A 133 8.59 10.67 9.68
N ILE A 134 7.46 10.19 9.14
CA ILE A 134 6.54 11.02 8.35
C ILE A 134 6.03 12.20 9.20
N GLU A 135 6.16 13.39 8.63
CA GLU A 135 5.75 14.64 9.25
C GLU A 135 4.22 14.70 9.50
N THR A 136 3.84 15.51 10.49
CA THR A 136 2.45 15.61 10.94
C THR A 136 1.49 16.05 9.83
N GLU A 137 1.94 16.95 8.96
CA GLU A 137 1.17 17.49 7.86
C GLU A 137 0.81 16.46 6.80
N ALA A 138 1.54 15.34 6.76
CA ALA A 138 1.26 14.24 5.85
C ALA A 138 0.04 13.39 6.25
N PHE A 139 -0.47 13.56 7.46
CA PHE A 139 -1.65 12.88 7.97
C PHE A 139 -2.91 13.71 7.71
N ASP A 140 -4.07 13.06 7.68
CA ASP A 140 -5.34 13.77 7.64
C ASP A 140 -5.58 14.57 8.96
N ARG A 141 -6.64 15.39 8.99
CA ARG A 141 -6.98 16.20 10.18
C ARG A 141 -7.23 15.36 11.44
N ALA A 142 -7.48 14.07 11.31
CA ALA A 142 -7.65 13.15 12.43
C ALA A 142 -6.36 12.39 12.77
N GLY A 143 -5.23 12.74 12.16
CA GLY A 143 -3.95 12.08 12.38
C GLY A 143 -3.90 10.67 11.82
N MET A 144 -4.60 10.39 10.72
CA MET A 144 -4.65 9.07 10.09
C MET A 144 -4.16 9.09 8.65
N ARG A 145 -3.53 7.99 8.21
CA ARG A 145 -3.05 7.80 6.83
C ARG A 145 -3.11 6.33 6.44
N VAL A 146 -3.53 6.06 5.20
CA VAL A 146 -3.57 4.71 4.63
C VAL A 146 -2.25 4.42 3.90
N PHE A 147 -1.76 3.20 4.05
CA PHE A 147 -0.64 2.68 3.27
C PHE A 147 -1.06 1.37 2.62
N LEU A 148 -0.81 1.25 1.33
CA LEU A 148 -1.00 0.03 0.58
C LEU A 148 0.35 -0.48 0.08
N VAL A 149 0.65 -1.75 0.32
CA VAL A 149 1.88 -2.38 -0.15
C VAL A 149 1.53 -3.52 -1.09
N THR A 150 2.02 -3.45 -2.32
CA THR A 150 1.86 -4.52 -3.30
C THR A 150 3.14 -5.32 -3.39
N SER A 151 3.10 -6.59 -3.01
CA SER A 151 4.21 -7.52 -3.25
C SER A 151 4.02 -8.22 -4.59
N ILE A 152 5.08 -8.35 -5.37
CA ILE A 152 5.06 -9.02 -6.67
C ILE A 152 6.20 -10.02 -6.82
N GLN A 153 5.89 -11.18 -7.39
CA GLN A 153 6.88 -12.19 -7.75
C GLN A 153 6.56 -12.84 -9.10
N ALA A 154 7.60 -13.28 -9.81
CA ALA A 154 7.42 -14.05 -11.03
C ALA A 154 7.04 -15.50 -10.72
N LEU A 155 6.11 -16.06 -11.49
CA LEU A 155 5.72 -17.46 -11.45
C LEU A 155 6.45 -18.25 -12.55
N LYS A 156 6.79 -19.52 -12.24
CA LYS A 156 7.35 -20.45 -13.23
C LYS A 156 6.32 -20.85 -14.30
N LYS A 157 5.06 -20.96 -13.91
CA LYS A 157 3.92 -21.28 -14.80
C LYS A 157 2.92 -20.14 -14.78
N ARG A 158 2.24 -19.90 -15.91
CA ARG A 158 1.15 -18.92 -15.98
C ARG A 158 -0.01 -19.34 -15.08
N SER A 159 -0.60 -18.39 -14.40
CA SER A 159 -1.74 -18.58 -13.52
C SER A 159 -2.68 -17.38 -13.62
N TRP A 160 -3.98 -17.64 -13.63
CA TRP A 160 -5.04 -16.65 -13.66
C TRP A 160 -5.98 -16.94 -12.49
N VAL A 161 -5.74 -16.28 -11.38
CA VAL A 161 -6.55 -16.43 -10.17
C VAL A 161 -7.05 -15.05 -9.78
N ARG A 162 -8.36 -14.90 -9.67
CA ARG A 162 -8.98 -13.67 -9.17
C ARG A 162 -8.48 -13.34 -7.77
N HIS A 163 -8.56 -12.07 -7.38
CA HIS A 163 -8.17 -11.66 -6.04
C HIS A 163 -9.08 -12.31 -5.00
N ALA A 164 -8.47 -12.78 -3.93
CA ALA A 164 -9.16 -13.36 -2.79
C ALA A 164 -8.46 -12.92 -1.50
N ALA A 165 -9.23 -12.77 -0.43
CA ALA A 165 -8.69 -12.46 0.88
C ALA A 165 -7.83 -13.63 1.39
N THR A 166 -6.59 -13.32 1.77
CA THR A 166 -5.67 -14.24 2.45
C THR A 166 -5.57 -13.93 3.94
N ALA A 167 -5.88 -12.68 4.30
CA ALA A 167 -6.09 -12.20 5.66
C ALA A 167 -7.08 -11.02 5.62
N ASP A 168 -7.55 -10.54 6.76
CA ASP A 168 -8.51 -9.44 6.83
C ASP A 168 -8.02 -8.17 6.09
N ASN A 169 -6.72 -7.89 6.16
CA ASN A 169 -6.09 -6.73 5.52
C ASN A 169 -5.26 -7.08 4.29
N GLN A 170 -5.45 -8.27 3.71
CA GLN A 170 -4.60 -8.74 2.62
C GLN A 170 -5.40 -9.47 1.55
N LEU A 171 -5.13 -9.13 0.29
CA LEU A 171 -5.64 -9.80 -0.90
C LEU A 171 -4.50 -10.40 -1.70
N ALA A 172 -4.72 -11.55 -2.34
CA ALA A 172 -3.76 -12.14 -3.25
C ALA A 172 -4.41 -12.61 -4.54
N TRP A 173 -3.71 -12.43 -5.67
CA TRP A 173 -4.17 -12.85 -7.00
C TRP A 173 -3.00 -13.27 -7.88
N SER A 174 -3.32 -13.85 -9.04
CA SER A 174 -2.32 -14.16 -10.07
C SER A 174 -2.80 -13.69 -11.44
N MET A 175 -1.90 -13.06 -12.18
CA MET A 175 -2.16 -12.53 -13.52
C MET A 175 -1.00 -12.92 -14.46
N GLY A 176 -1.24 -13.91 -15.31
CA GLY A 176 -0.21 -14.41 -16.22
C GLY A 176 0.97 -15.02 -15.47
N ARG A 177 2.14 -14.39 -15.54
CA ARG A 177 3.36 -14.85 -14.88
C ARG A 177 3.63 -14.17 -13.53
N TYR A 178 2.65 -13.47 -12.98
CA TYR A 178 2.84 -12.73 -11.74
C TYR A 178 1.92 -13.25 -10.64
N ARG A 179 2.46 -13.40 -9.44
CA ARG A 179 1.71 -13.52 -8.20
C ARG A 179 1.85 -12.20 -7.48
N LEU A 180 0.71 -11.62 -7.10
CA LEU A 180 0.65 -10.34 -6.40
C LEU A 180 -0.09 -10.52 -5.08
N THR A 181 0.27 -9.67 -4.13
CA THR A 181 -0.41 -9.56 -2.84
C THR A 181 -0.52 -8.08 -2.50
N LEU A 182 -1.71 -7.61 -2.15
CA LEU A 182 -1.96 -6.25 -1.67
C LEU A 182 -2.24 -6.30 -0.17
N THR A 183 -1.48 -5.55 0.62
CA THR A 183 -1.64 -5.46 2.07
C THR A 183 -1.94 -4.02 2.46
N ALA A 184 -2.98 -3.81 3.30
CA ALA A 184 -3.40 -2.50 3.76
C ALA A 184 -2.99 -2.25 5.22
N TYR A 185 -2.57 -1.03 5.49
CA TYR A 185 -2.26 -0.52 6.82
C TYR A 185 -2.93 0.84 7.03
N VAL A 186 -3.29 1.14 8.26
CA VAL A 186 -3.70 2.47 8.70
C VAL A 186 -2.75 2.93 9.78
N ALA A 187 -2.02 4.00 9.52
CA ALA A 187 -1.18 4.65 10.49
C ALA A 187 -2.01 5.67 11.28
N ILE A 188 -1.83 5.69 12.59
CA ILE A 188 -2.52 6.62 13.48
C ILE A 188 -1.47 7.36 14.29
N LYS A 189 -1.46 8.69 14.17
CA LYS A 189 -0.63 9.57 14.97
C LYS A 189 -1.35 9.92 16.27
N ARG A 190 -0.78 9.56 17.41
CA ARG A 190 -1.32 9.94 18.71
C ARG A 190 -0.77 11.32 19.12
N SER A 191 -1.68 12.27 19.37
CA SER A 191 -1.36 13.69 19.62
C SER A 191 -0.74 13.99 21.01
N SER A 192 -0.46 13.02 21.86
CA SER A 192 -0.16 13.24 23.28
C SER A 192 1.31 13.10 23.72
N ALA A 193 2.26 13.00 22.78
CA ALA A 193 3.66 12.91 23.17
C ALA A 193 4.55 13.76 22.26
N ARG A 194 5.59 14.40 22.84
CA ARG A 194 6.66 15.12 22.10
C ARG A 194 7.36 14.28 21.02
N LYS A 195 7.11 12.96 21.00
CA LYS A 195 7.40 12.03 19.90
C LYS A 195 6.07 11.35 19.56
N ALA A 196 5.46 11.75 18.46
CA ALA A 196 4.26 11.13 17.99
C ALA A 196 4.55 9.65 17.71
N ARG A 197 3.99 8.78 18.53
CA ARG A 197 4.16 7.34 18.36
C ARG A 197 3.17 6.88 17.32
N LEU A 198 3.67 6.52 16.15
CA LEU A 198 2.88 5.96 15.08
C LEU A 198 2.36 4.59 15.49
N GLN A 199 1.08 4.36 15.33
CA GLN A 199 0.49 3.04 15.52
C GLN A 199 0.08 2.51 14.15
N LEU A 200 0.84 1.55 13.61
CA LEU A 200 0.43 0.78 12.44
C LEU A 200 -0.64 -0.24 12.86
N LEU A 201 -1.74 -0.27 12.13
CA LEU A 201 -2.76 -1.30 12.26
C LEU A 201 -2.75 -2.16 10.99
N PRO A 202 -2.76 -3.50 11.08
CA PRO A 202 -2.92 -4.30 12.28
C PRO A 202 -1.69 -4.23 13.20
N ARG A 203 -1.93 -4.38 14.50
CA ARG A 203 -0.83 -4.49 15.46
C ARG A 203 -0.12 -5.82 15.23
N HIS A 204 1.01 -5.80 14.54
CA HIS A 204 1.98 -6.88 14.62
C HIS A 204 2.88 -6.63 15.84
N THR A 205 2.34 -6.83 17.04
CA THR A 205 3.12 -6.69 18.29
C THR A 205 4.03 -7.88 18.56
N GLU A 206 4.01 -8.91 17.73
CA GLU A 206 4.86 -10.09 17.90
C GLU A 206 5.35 -10.59 16.54
N TRP A 207 6.41 -9.98 16.05
CA TRP A 207 7.30 -10.55 15.08
C TRP A 207 8.45 -11.21 15.85
N PRO A 208 8.42 -12.46 16.16
CA PRO A 208 8.96 -13.60 15.43
C PRO A 208 8.14 -14.91 15.54
N ASN A 209 6.96 -14.95 16.14
CA ASN A 209 6.24 -16.21 16.38
C ASN A 209 4.91 -16.35 15.61
N TYR A 210 4.93 -16.15 14.28
CA TYR A 210 3.75 -16.34 13.44
C TYR A 210 3.17 -17.78 13.44
N ARG A 211 3.89 -18.77 13.97
CA ARG A 211 3.39 -20.15 14.08
C ARG A 211 2.25 -20.36 15.09
N GLN A 212 1.90 -19.37 15.90
CA GLN A 212 0.86 -19.51 16.94
C GLN A 212 -0.40 -18.64 16.72
N ALA A 213 -0.57 -17.98 15.58
CA ALA A 213 -1.76 -17.16 15.29
C ALA A 213 -2.97 -18.01 14.85
N THR A 214 -3.22 -19.14 15.48
CA THR A 214 -4.51 -19.89 15.39
C THR A 214 -5.59 -19.31 16.28
N ASN A 215 -5.28 -18.36 17.15
CA ASN A 215 -6.29 -17.57 17.86
C ASN A 215 -6.65 -16.32 17.05
N ARG A 216 -7.79 -16.37 16.36
CA ARG A 216 -8.46 -15.33 15.58
C ARG A 216 -8.67 -14.03 16.38
N LYS A 217 -7.62 -13.27 16.69
CA LYS A 217 -7.77 -11.85 16.98
C LYS A 217 -8.07 -11.19 15.65
N ARG A 218 -9.34 -10.76 15.46
CA ARG A 218 -9.78 -10.04 14.26
C ARG A 218 -8.85 -8.87 14.02
N SER A 219 -8.32 -8.76 12.80
CA SER A 219 -7.56 -7.60 12.37
C SER A 219 -8.37 -6.33 12.57
N LEU A 220 -7.71 -5.24 12.94
CA LEU A 220 -8.33 -3.92 13.05
C LEU A 220 -8.47 -3.23 11.69
N VAL A 221 -7.84 -3.76 10.64
CA VAL A 221 -7.93 -3.26 9.27
C VAL A 221 -8.46 -4.37 8.38
N THR A 222 -9.51 -4.06 7.63
CA THR A 222 -10.06 -4.94 6.58
C THR A 222 -9.85 -4.28 5.24
N LEU A 223 -9.33 -5.03 4.27
CA LEU A 223 -9.15 -4.62 2.89
C LEU A 223 -10.21 -5.27 2.01
N ALA A 224 -10.88 -4.47 1.19
CA ALA A 224 -11.80 -4.96 0.18
C ALA A 224 -11.60 -4.25 -1.17
N VAL A 225 -11.66 -5.04 -2.23
CA VAL A 225 -11.79 -4.58 -3.62
C VAL A 225 -13.09 -5.19 -4.14
N PRO A 226 -14.09 -4.38 -4.53
CA PRO A 226 -15.33 -4.91 -5.06
C PRO A 226 -15.06 -5.82 -6.27
N SER A 227 -15.64 -7.01 -6.27
CA SER A 227 -15.61 -7.87 -7.46
C SER A 227 -16.58 -7.34 -8.50
N VAL A 228 -16.21 -7.43 -9.78
CA VAL A 228 -17.14 -7.20 -10.90
C VAL A 228 -17.91 -8.51 -11.15
N ASP A 229 -18.77 -8.90 -10.24
CA ASP A 229 -19.73 -9.95 -10.49
C ASP A 229 -21.01 -9.25 -10.99
N GLY A 230 -21.11 -9.02 -12.29
CA GLY A 230 -22.29 -8.42 -12.88
C GLY A 230 -22.09 -7.65 -14.20
N LEU A 231 -21.13 -8.06 -15.04
CA LEU A 231 -21.14 -7.75 -16.46
C LEU A 231 -21.19 -9.04 -17.26
#